data_3b387502f74967b85e0ca363a5679e68
#
_entry.id   3b387502f74967b85e0ca363a5679e68
#
_cell.length_a   1.000
_cell.length_b   1.000
_cell.length_c   1.000
_cell.angle_alpha   90.00
_cell.angle_beta   90.00
_cell.angle_gamma   90.00
#
_symmetry.space_group_name_H-M   'P 1'
#
loop_
_entity.id
_entity.type
_entity.pdbx_description
1 polymer ?
#
loop_
_entity_poly.entity_id
_entity_poly.type
_entity_poly.pdbx_seq_one_letter_code
_entity_poly.pdbx_strand_id
1 'polypeptide(L)'
;MKDREFYAKLVFGARWKKVEKFLASGELEEKTTIMEAFGAAAKNNDECYNHLVEAVQKANEQPVLLAGIRALGHCGRSAAISQLNYIIEHNPDETVVAAAREAIHATHQ
;
A
#
# COMPACT_ATOMS: atom_id res chain seq x y z
N MET A 1 -15.34 -13.81 3.13
CA MET A 1 -14.03 -13.17 3.36
C MET A 1 -13.56 -13.42 4.78
N LYS A 2 -12.28 -13.59 4.97
CA LYS A 2 -11.69 -13.70 6.30
C LYS A 2 -11.63 -12.32 6.97
N ASP A 3 -11.35 -12.27 8.27
CA ASP A 3 -11.25 -11.02 8.98
C ASP A 3 -9.91 -10.32 8.72
N ARG A 4 -9.79 -9.09 9.22
CA ARG A 4 -8.58 -8.27 9.01
C ARG A 4 -7.33 -8.93 9.60
N GLU A 5 -7.49 -9.62 10.71
CA GLU A 5 -6.38 -10.30 11.37
C GLU A 5 -5.78 -11.39 10.48
N PHE A 6 -6.62 -12.13 9.75
CA PHE A 6 -6.14 -13.16 8.81
C PHE A 6 -5.17 -12.54 7.77
N TYR A 7 -5.58 -11.43 7.14
CA TYR A 7 -4.75 -10.78 6.12
C TYR A 7 -3.53 -10.11 6.71
N ALA A 8 -3.66 -9.52 7.89
CA ALA A 8 -2.53 -8.94 8.59
C ALA A 8 -1.46 -9.99 8.89
N LYS A 9 -1.86 -11.17 9.32
CA LYS A 9 -0.92 -12.26 9.60
C LYS A 9 -0.17 -12.70 8.34
N LEU A 10 -0.82 -12.68 7.18
CA LEU A 10 -0.14 -12.99 5.92
C LEU A 10 0.97 -12.00 5.64
N VAL A 11 0.70 -10.71 5.80
CA VAL A 11 1.66 -9.64 5.53
C VAL A 11 2.78 -9.65 6.55
N PHE A 12 2.46 -9.65 7.84
CA PHE A 12 3.47 -9.66 8.91
C PHE A 12 4.29 -10.95 8.92
N GLY A 13 3.70 -12.05 8.46
CA GLY A 13 4.36 -13.34 8.39
C GLY A 13 5.12 -13.59 7.09
N ALA A 14 5.20 -12.58 6.23
CA ALA A 14 5.92 -12.65 4.96
C ALA A 14 5.43 -13.79 4.05
N ARG A 15 4.13 -14.02 4.03
CA ARG A 15 3.52 -15.04 3.18
C ARG A 15 3.26 -14.47 1.79
N TRP A 16 4.34 -14.10 1.12
CA TRP A 16 4.26 -13.29 -0.11
C TRP A 16 3.50 -13.95 -1.25
N LYS A 17 3.61 -15.25 -1.43
CA LYS A 17 2.87 -15.93 -2.48
C LYS A 17 1.36 -15.79 -2.29
N LYS A 18 0.90 -15.92 -1.05
CA LYS A 18 -0.53 -15.76 -0.74
C LYS A 18 -0.96 -14.30 -0.85
N VAL A 19 -0.12 -13.38 -0.37
CA VAL A 19 -0.38 -11.95 -0.48
C VAL A 19 -0.53 -11.56 -1.95
N GLU A 20 0.41 -11.96 -2.80
CA GLU A 20 0.36 -11.66 -4.23
C GLU A 20 -0.86 -12.28 -4.90
N LYS A 21 -1.23 -13.50 -4.52
CA LYS A 21 -2.41 -14.15 -5.07
C LYS A 21 -3.69 -13.36 -4.76
N PHE A 22 -3.85 -12.91 -3.52
CA PHE A 22 -5.01 -12.11 -3.14
C PHE A 22 -5.01 -10.75 -3.84
N LEU A 23 -3.85 -10.12 -3.96
CA LEU A 23 -3.75 -8.83 -4.66
C LEU A 23 -4.05 -8.96 -6.15
N ALA A 24 -3.72 -10.10 -6.76
CA ALA A 24 -3.95 -10.33 -8.17
C ALA A 24 -5.39 -10.74 -8.48
N SER A 25 -5.99 -11.58 -7.65
CA SER A 25 -7.27 -12.22 -7.97
C SER A 25 -8.29 -12.25 -6.84
N GLY A 26 -7.99 -11.64 -5.69
CA GLY A 26 -8.93 -11.56 -4.58
C GLY A 26 -10.03 -10.54 -4.84
N GLU A 27 -10.96 -10.48 -3.90
CA GLU A 27 -12.01 -9.47 -3.95
C GLU A 27 -11.45 -8.11 -3.56
N LEU A 28 -12.13 -7.05 -3.95
CA LEU A 28 -11.68 -5.68 -3.69
C LEU A 28 -11.39 -5.45 -2.21
N GLU A 29 -12.29 -5.91 -1.35
CA GLU A 29 -12.14 -5.72 0.09
C GLU A 29 -10.93 -6.46 0.65
N GLU A 30 -10.61 -7.64 0.11
CA GLU A 30 -9.41 -8.38 0.48
C GLU A 30 -8.14 -7.61 0.10
N LYS A 31 -8.13 -7.06 -1.11
CA LYS A 31 -6.99 -6.28 -1.61
C LYS A 31 -6.74 -5.05 -0.77
N THR A 32 -7.80 -4.30 -0.45
CA THR A 32 -7.65 -3.07 0.35
C THR A 32 -7.23 -3.39 1.78
N THR A 33 -7.73 -4.48 2.35
CA THR A 33 -7.35 -4.92 3.69
C THR A 33 -5.86 -5.28 3.75
N ILE A 34 -5.37 -5.97 2.73
CA ILE A 34 -3.94 -6.31 2.62
C ILE A 34 -3.10 -5.04 2.52
N MET A 35 -3.51 -4.08 1.69
CA MET A 35 -2.78 -2.81 1.57
C MET A 35 -2.71 -2.07 2.91
N GLU A 36 -3.80 -2.05 3.67
CA GLU A 36 -3.80 -1.42 5.00
C GLU A 36 -2.79 -2.09 5.93
N ALA A 37 -2.70 -3.42 5.90
CA ALA A 37 -1.75 -4.15 6.74
C ALA A 37 -0.30 -3.78 6.42
N PHE A 38 0.01 -3.52 5.15
CA PHE A 38 1.35 -3.09 4.74
C PHE A 38 1.78 -1.81 5.46
N GLY A 39 0.86 -0.90 5.74
CA GLY A 39 1.19 0.38 6.37
C GLY A 39 1.96 0.22 7.67
N ALA A 40 1.53 -0.69 8.52
CA ALA A 40 2.21 -0.96 9.79
C ALA A 40 3.41 -1.90 9.59
N ALA A 41 3.24 -2.94 8.77
CA ALA A 41 4.28 -3.96 8.60
C ALA A 41 5.54 -3.44 7.90
N ALA A 42 5.38 -2.50 6.97
CA ALA A 42 6.51 -1.96 6.20
C ALA A 42 7.36 -0.95 6.97
N LYS A 43 6.91 -0.50 8.12
CA LYS A 43 7.56 0.57 8.87
C LYS A 43 9.03 0.24 9.18
N ASN A 44 9.31 -0.96 9.63
CA ASN A 44 10.65 -1.39 10.03
C ASN A 44 11.13 -2.65 9.31
N ASN A 45 10.55 -2.94 8.14
CA ASN A 45 10.87 -4.15 7.39
C ASN A 45 11.05 -3.81 5.92
N ASP A 46 12.30 -3.86 5.45
CA ASP A 46 12.63 -3.49 4.08
C ASP A 46 11.98 -4.40 3.03
N GLU A 47 11.93 -5.70 3.30
CA GLU A 47 11.30 -6.63 2.38
C GLU A 47 9.82 -6.33 2.23
N CYS A 48 9.15 -6.08 3.35
CA CYS A 48 7.74 -5.73 3.34
C CYS A 48 7.51 -4.40 2.59
N TYR A 49 8.36 -3.42 2.83
CA TYR A 49 8.28 -2.14 2.13
C TYR A 49 8.41 -2.33 0.61
N ASN A 50 9.36 -3.16 0.17
CA ASN A 50 9.55 -3.42 -1.25
C ASN A 50 8.32 -4.09 -1.87
N HIS A 51 7.69 -5.00 -1.15
CA HIS A 51 6.44 -5.62 -1.61
C HIS A 51 5.29 -4.61 -1.68
N LEU A 52 5.23 -3.67 -0.74
CA LEU A 52 4.24 -2.60 -0.78
C LEU A 52 4.42 -1.71 -2.01
N VAL A 53 5.65 -1.29 -2.29
CA VAL A 53 5.95 -0.46 -3.46
C VAL A 53 5.52 -1.18 -4.74
N GLU A 54 5.87 -2.45 -4.86
CA GLU A 54 5.48 -3.26 -6.02
C GLU A 54 3.97 -3.37 -6.15
N ALA A 55 3.28 -3.60 -5.03
CA ALA A 55 1.82 -3.70 -5.03
C ALA A 55 1.16 -2.40 -5.49
N VAL A 56 1.69 -1.26 -5.05
CA VAL A 56 1.19 0.05 -5.47
C VAL A 56 1.39 0.25 -6.97
N GLN A 57 2.56 -0.13 -7.49
CA GLN A 57 2.87 0.01 -8.91
C GLN A 57 1.96 -0.86 -9.78
N LYS A 58 1.54 -2.01 -9.28
CA LYS A 58 0.68 -2.94 -10.01
C LYS A 58 -0.82 -2.69 -9.82
N ALA A 59 -1.20 -1.86 -8.86
CA ALA A 59 -2.61 -1.64 -8.55
C ALA A 59 -3.32 -0.98 -9.74
N ASN A 60 -4.36 -1.64 -10.24
CA ASN A 60 -5.13 -1.15 -11.38
C ASN A 60 -6.58 -0.79 -11.01
N GLU A 61 -6.92 -0.89 -9.74
CA GLU A 61 -8.23 -0.48 -9.23
C GLU A 61 -8.01 0.70 -8.28
N GLN A 62 -8.75 1.79 -8.47
CA GLN A 62 -8.53 3.00 -7.70
C GLN A 62 -8.60 2.79 -6.19
N PRO A 63 -9.59 2.08 -5.63
CA PRO A 63 -9.63 1.87 -4.17
C PRO A 63 -8.40 1.15 -3.64
N VAL A 64 -7.84 0.22 -4.39
CA VAL A 64 -6.63 -0.50 -4.01
C VAL A 64 -5.43 0.44 -4.05
N LEU A 65 -5.32 1.23 -5.11
CA LEU A 65 -4.25 2.23 -5.23
C LEU A 65 -4.31 3.23 -4.08
N LEU A 66 -5.49 3.75 -3.76
CA LEU A 66 -5.65 4.69 -2.65
C LEU A 66 -5.25 4.08 -1.32
N ALA A 67 -5.63 2.82 -1.07
CA ALA A 67 -5.23 2.12 0.14
C ALA A 67 -3.71 1.96 0.22
N GLY A 68 -3.07 1.64 -0.91
CA GLY A 68 -1.61 1.53 -1.00
C GLY A 68 -0.91 2.86 -0.76
N ILE A 69 -1.45 3.95 -1.29
CA ILE A 69 -0.91 5.30 -1.07
C ILE A 69 -0.98 5.65 0.42
N ARG A 70 -2.11 5.38 1.08
CA ARG A 70 -2.24 5.60 2.52
C ARG A 70 -1.23 4.77 3.30
N ALA A 71 -1.00 3.53 2.87
CA ALA A 71 -0.02 2.65 3.50
C ALA A 71 1.40 3.21 3.36
N LEU A 72 1.76 3.76 2.21
CA LEU A 72 3.06 4.41 2.00
C LEU A 72 3.25 5.58 2.96
N GLY A 73 2.21 6.39 3.16
CA GLY A 73 2.28 7.49 4.12
C GLY A 73 2.39 6.99 5.55
N HIS A 74 1.62 5.96 5.88
CA HIS A 74 1.57 5.41 7.25
C HIS A 74 2.87 4.72 7.64
N CYS A 75 3.60 4.12 6.70
CA CYS A 75 4.86 3.44 7.01
C CYS A 75 5.97 4.41 7.44
N GLY A 76 5.81 5.69 7.18
CA GLY A 76 6.71 6.71 7.69
C GLY A 76 8.11 6.73 7.11
N ARG A 77 8.36 6.03 6.01
CA ARG A 77 9.69 5.98 5.41
C ARG A 77 9.93 7.13 4.46
N SER A 78 11.08 7.78 4.58
CA SER A 78 11.44 8.88 3.67
C SER A 78 11.51 8.40 2.21
N ALA A 79 11.89 7.15 1.98
CA ALA A 79 11.92 6.58 0.63
C ALA A 79 10.54 6.59 -0.03
N ALA A 80 9.46 6.52 0.75
CA ALA A 80 8.11 6.55 0.21
C ALA A 80 7.78 7.90 -0.44
N ILE A 81 8.44 8.98 -0.04
CA ILE A 81 8.21 10.31 -0.61
C ILE A 81 8.50 10.31 -2.10
N SER A 82 9.57 9.65 -2.54
CA SER A 82 9.89 9.54 -3.97
C SER A 82 8.80 8.80 -4.74
N GLN A 83 8.27 7.73 -4.15
CA GLN A 83 7.18 6.98 -4.77
C GLN A 83 5.91 7.82 -4.89
N LEU A 84 5.60 8.57 -3.84
CA LEU A 84 4.41 9.42 -3.81
C LEU A 84 4.54 10.59 -4.78
N ASN A 85 5.73 11.19 -4.90
CA ASN A 85 5.98 12.26 -5.86
C ASN A 85 5.84 11.74 -7.30
N TYR A 86 6.30 10.52 -7.57
CA TYR A 86 6.11 9.91 -8.88
C TYR A 86 4.63 9.79 -9.24
N ILE A 87 3.82 9.36 -8.28
CA ILE A 87 2.37 9.24 -8.47
C ILE A 87 1.76 10.62 -8.77
N ILE A 88 2.14 11.64 -8.02
CA ILE A 88 1.65 13.01 -8.23
C ILE A 88 1.96 13.50 -9.64
N GLU A 89 3.17 13.23 -10.13
CA GLU A 89 3.61 13.71 -11.44
C GLU A 89 2.99 12.94 -12.61
N HIS A 90 2.61 11.69 -12.42
CA HIS A 90 2.22 10.81 -13.52
C HIS A 90 0.77 10.37 -13.52
N ASN A 91 0.01 10.66 -12.47
CA ASN A 91 -1.38 10.24 -12.38
C ASN A 91 -2.32 11.42 -12.67
N PRO A 92 -3.24 11.28 -13.64
CA PRO A 92 -4.14 12.38 -13.99
C PRO A 92 -5.32 12.53 -13.04
N ASP A 93 -5.57 11.57 -12.15
CA ASP A 93 -6.73 11.59 -11.26
C ASP A 93 -6.44 12.47 -10.03
N GLU A 94 -7.23 13.53 -9.87
CA GLU A 94 -7.06 14.47 -8.76
C GLU A 94 -7.26 13.83 -7.39
N THR A 95 -8.13 12.84 -7.27
CA THR A 95 -8.35 12.12 -6.02
C THR A 95 -7.08 11.37 -5.61
N VAL A 96 -6.43 10.73 -6.57
CA VAL A 96 -5.18 10.01 -6.34
C VAL A 96 -4.07 10.98 -5.96
N VAL A 97 -3.96 12.09 -6.70
CA VAL A 97 -2.93 13.10 -6.43
C VAL A 97 -3.12 13.69 -5.03
N ALA A 98 -4.35 14.02 -4.66
CA ALA A 98 -4.65 14.58 -3.33
C ALA A 98 -4.26 13.59 -2.23
N ALA A 99 -4.58 12.31 -2.42
CA ALA A 99 -4.23 11.27 -1.46
C ALA A 99 -2.70 11.13 -1.32
N ALA A 100 -1.97 11.23 -2.43
CA ALA A 100 -0.52 11.16 -2.40
C ALA A 100 0.11 12.35 -1.68
N ARG A 101 -0.43 13.55 -1.88
CA ARG A 101 0.04 14.75 -1.16
C ARG A 101 -0.20 14.61 0.35
N GLU A 102 -1.36 14.12 0.72
CA GLU A 102 -1.71 13.88 2.11
C GLU A 102 -0.78 12.84 2.74
N ALA A 103 -0.45 11.78 1.99
CA ALA A 103 0.46 10.75 2.46
C ALA A 103 1.88 11.30 2.69
N ILE A 104 2.36 12.18 1.81
CA ILE A 104 3.66 12.86 2.00
C ILE A 104 3.63 13.66 3.28
N HIS A 105 2.56 14.41 3.52
CA HIS A 105 2.42 15.20 4.73
C HIS A 105 2.45 14.31 5.98
N ALA A 106 1.75 13.18 5.94
CA ALA A 106 1.74 12.23 7.05
C ALA A 106 3.14 11.65 7.33
N THR A 107 3.94 11.46 6.29
CA THR A 107 5.31 10.93 6.42
C THR A 107 6.20 11.88 7.23
N HIS A 108 5.93 13.17 7.18
CA HIS A 108 6.73 14.18 7.90
C HIS A 108 6.31 14.37 9.37
N GLN A 109 5.30 13.69 9.83
CA GLN A 109 4.81 13.83 11.21
C GLN A 109 5.47 12.88 12.20
#